data_e5d31ee5688b5a5fe3e8d746957f9074
#
_entry.id   e5d31ee5688b5a5fe3e8d746957f9074
#
_cell.length_a   1.000
_cell.length_b   1.000
_cell.length_c   1.000
_cell.angle_alpha   90.00
_cell.angle_beta   90.00
_cell.angle_gamma   90.00
#
_symmetry.space_group_name_H-M   'P 1'
#
loop_
_entity.id
_entity.type
_entity.pdbx_description
1 polymer ?
#
loop_
_entity_poly.entity_id
_entity_poly.type
_entity_poly.pdbx_seq_one_letter_code
_entity_poly.pdbx_strand_id
1 'polypeptide(L)'
;MVNHETNELFIENLEIPAQNLIGEEGKGFRYILDGLNAERAIIAAECIGDGYWFVDRVTRYTKDRVVFGRPIAQNQGVQFPIAETYIEVEAANLMRASPLGSV
;
A
#
# COMPACT_ATOMS: atom_id res chain seq x y z
N MET A 1 9.05 -13.44 1.40
CA MET A 1 7.81 -12.79 1.85
C MET A 1 7.26 -13.60 3.01
N VAL A 2 7.12 -13.03 4.18
CA VAL A 2 6.53 -13.72 5.33
C VAL A 2 5.02 -13.69 5.12
N ASN A 3 4.37 -14.86 5.20
CA ASN A 3 2.92 -14.91 5.10
C ASN A 3 2.30 -14.20 6.31
N HIS A 4 1.45 -13.22 6.03
CA HIS A 4 0.59 -12.61 7.03
C HIS A 4 -0.68 -13.47 7.13
N GLU A 5 -0.78 -14.20 8.21
CA GLU A 5 -1.97 -15.01 8.48
C GLU A 5 -2.94 -14.20 9.33
N THR A 6 -4.19 -14.18 8.90
CA THR A 6 -5.29 -13.66 9.72
C THR A 6 -5.91 -14.81 10.49
N ASN A 7 -5.99 -14.69 11.80
CA ASN A 7 -6.49 -15.73 12.69
C ASN A 7 -7.83 -15.30 13.30
N GLU A 8 -8.69 -16.27 13.50
CA GLU A 8 -9.90 -16.13 14.29
C GLU A 8 -9.65 -16.69 15.70
N LEU A 9 -9.95 -15.90 16.72
CA LEU A 9 -9.77 -16.28 18.10
C LEU A 9 -11.13 -16.50 18.77
N PHE A 10 -11.33 -17.68 19.32
CA PHE A 10 -12.50 -18.00 20.13
C PHE A 10 -12.14 -17.83 21.61
N ILE A 11 -12.84 -16.91 22.28
CA ILE A 11 -12.60 -16.62 23.69
C ILE A 11 -13.89 -16.91 24.46
N GLU A 12 -13.85 -17.89 25.32
CA GLU A 12 -14.99 -18.28 26.13
C GLU A 12 -14.67 -18.09 27.63
N ASN A 13 -15.60 -17.49 28.35
CA ASN A 13 -15.54 -17.34 29.82
C ASN A 13 -14.25 -16.68 30.37
N LEU A 14 -13.61 -15.79 29.59
CA LEU A 14 -12.46 -15.03 30.04
C LEU A 14 -12.92 -13.87 30.94
N GLU A 15 -12.61 -14.00 32.22
CA GLU A 15 -12.87 -12.92 33.19
C GLU A 15 -11.73 -11.90 33.14
N ILE A 16 -12.08 -10.63 32.93
CA ILE A 16 -11.13 -9.52 32.93
C ILE A 16 -11.55 -8.51 33.97
N PRO A 17 -10.65 -8.07 34.85
CA PRO A 17 -10.94 -7.03 35.83
C PRO A 17 -11.45 -5.74 35.16
N ALA A 18 -12.51 -5.13 35.70
CA ALA A 18 -13.13 -3.93 35.13
C ALA A 18 -12.15 -2.76 34.96
N GLN A 19 -11.15 -2.66 35.84
CA GLN A 19 -10.10 -1.63 35.73
C GLN A 19 -9.18 -1.78 34.53
N ASN A 20 -9.21 -2.91 33.83
CA ASN A 20 -8.44 -3.12 32.59
C ASN A 20 -9.17 -2.58 31.36
N LEU A 21 -10.36 -1.99 31.51
CA LEU A 21 -11.03 -1.33 30.40
C LEU A 21 -10.19 -0.19 29.86
N ILE A 22 -9.93 -0.21 28.55
CA ILE A 22 -9.23 0.87 27.85
C ILE A 22 -10.25 1.86 27.29
N GLY A 23 -10.23 3.09 27.80
CA GLY A 23 -11.15 4.14 27.37
C GLY A 23 -12.56 3.99 27.93
N GLU A 24 -13.56 4.36 27.16
CA GLU A 24 -14.96 4.35 27.56
C GLU A 24 -15.71 3.15 26.97
N GLU A 25 -16.62 2.59 27.75
CA GLU A 25 -17.49 1.50 27.30
C GLU A 25 -18.27 1.91 26.03
N GLY A 26 -18.36 1.00 25.07
CA GLY A 26 -19.04 1.22 23.80
C GLY A 26 -18.26 2.05 22.76
N LYS A 27 -17.09 2.60 23.08
CA LYS A 27 -16.28 3.43 22.15
C LYS A 27 -15.08 2.71 21.56
N GLY A 28 -14.90 1.42 21.81
CA GLY A 28 -13.71 0.65 21.37
C GLY A 28 -13.43 0.73 19.88
N PHE A 29 -14.45 0.68 19.03
CA PHE A 29 -14.27 0.77 17.58
C PHE A 29 -13.65 2.11 17.16
N ARG A 30 -14.02 3.22 17.80
CA ARG A 30 -13.43 4.54 17.53
C ARG A 30 -11.94 4.55 17.87
N TYR A 31 -11.55 3.98 19.01
CA TYR A 31 -10.14 3.90 19.39
C TYR A 31 -9.31 3.04 18.43
N ILE A 32 -9.90 1.95 17.92
CA ILE A 32 -9.26 1.12 16.89
C ILE A 32 -9.06 1.92 15.59
N LEU A 33 -10.03 2.72 15.17
CA LEU A 33 -9.94 3.53 13.96
C LEU A 33 -8.77 4.53 14.01
N ASP A 34 -8.52 5.12 15.18
CA ASP A 34 -7.39 6.05 15.33
C ASP A 34 -6.04 5.35 15.04
N GLY A 35 -5.86 4.13 15.51
CA GLY A 35 -4.68 3.31 15.18
C GLY A 35 -4.64 2.89 13.71
N LEU A 36 -5.77 2.44 13.17
CA LEU A 36 -5.88 2.00 11.77
C LEU A 36 -5.64 3.13 10.75
N ASN A 37 -5.91 4.38 11.09
CA ASN A 37 -5.63 5.50 10.20
C ASN A 37 -4.12 5.68 9.96
N ALA A 38 -3.31 5.51 10.99
CA ALA A 38 -1.85 5.50 10.85
C ALA A 38 -1.37 4.33 9.99
N GLU A 39 -1.92 3.14 10.19
CA GLU A 39 -1.60 1.95 9.41
C GLU A 39 -1.96 2.12 7.93
N ARG A 40 -3.12 2.67 7.62
CA ARG A 40 -3.53 2.97 6.23
C ARG A 40 -2.53 3.89 5.52
N ALA A 41 -2.01 4.89 6.22
CA ALA A 41 -1.00 5.79 5.66
C ALA A 41 0.32 5.07 5.35
N ILE A 42 0.72 4.12 6.21
CA ILE A 42 1.91 3.30 6.01
C ILE A 42 1.72 2.36 4.81
N ILE A 43 0.59 1.66 4.73
CA ILE A 43 0.27 0.76 3.61
C ILE A 43 0.22 1.54 2.29
N ALA A 44 -0.37 2.73 2.27
CA ALA A 44 -0.36 3.58 1.08
C ALA A 44 1.06 3.95 0.64
N ALA A 45 1.96 4.24 1.58
CA ALA A 45 3.36 4.52 1.28
C ALA A 45 4.09 3.28 0.73
N GLU A 46 3.82 2.10 1.29
CA GLU A 46 4.36 0.82 0.81
C GLU A 46 3.92 0.56 -0.64
N CYS A 47 2.63 0.65 -0.94
CA CYS A 47 2.10 0.46 -2.29
C CYS A 47 2.73 1.39 -3.32
N ILE A 48 2.98 2.66 -2.95
CA ILE A 48 3.67 3.63 -3.82
C ILE A 48 5.13 3.23 -4.03
N GLY A 49 5.81 2.77 -2.99
CA GLY A 49 7.17 2.25 -3.07
C GLY A 49 7.28 1.07 -4.02
N ASP A 50 6.36 0.12 -3.93
CA ASP A 50 6.24 -1.00 -4.85
C ASP A 50 5.98 -0.54 -6.29
N GLY A 51 5.11 0.45 -6.47
CA GLY A 51 4.83 1.06 -7.77
C GLY A 51 6.10 1.59 -8.44
N TYR A 52 6.91 2.35 -7.74
CA TYR A 52 8.21 2.85 -8.25
C TYR A 52 9.16 1.71 -8.58
N TRP A 53 9.24 0.70 -7.72
CA TRP A 53 10.10 -0.45 -7.97
C TRP A 53 9.70 -1.21 -9.24
N PHE A 54 8.41 -1.45 -9.45
CA PHE A 54 7.92 -2.12 -10.66
C PHE A 54 8.18 -1.30 -11.92
N VAL A 55 7.95 0.02 -11.89
CA VAL A 55 8.22 0.90 -13.03
C VAL A 55 9.70 0.89 -13.39
N ASP A 56 10.60 0.99 -12.42
CA ASP A 56 12.05 0.89 -12.66
C ASP A 56 12.43 -0.48 -13.23
N ARG A 57 11.91 -1.55 -12.63
CA ARG A 57 12.20 -2.91 -13.05
C ARG A 57 11.76 -3.21 -14.49
N VAL A 58 10.52 -2.84 -14.84
CA VAL A 58 10.00 -3.06 -16.18
C VAL A 58 10.73 -2.18 -17.21
N THR A 59 11.09 -0.96 -16.83
CA THR A 59 11.84 -0.04 -17.70
C THR A 59 13.22 -0.61 -18.06
N ARG A 60 13.95 -1.16 -17.10
CA ARG A 60 15.22 -1.84 -17.33
C ARG A 60 15.04 -3.07 -18.22
N TYR A 61 14.11 -3.93 -17.86
CA TYR A 61 13.83 -5.14 -18.62
C TYR A 61 13.51 -4.86 -20.09
N THR A 62 12.67 -3.87 -20.37
CA THR A 62 12.28 -3.53 -21.75
C THR A 62 13.40 -2.94 -22.58
N LYS A 63 14.38 -2.29 -21.95
CA LYS A 63 15.60 -1.80 -22.61
C LYS A 63 16.55 -2.93 -22.97
N ASP A 64 16.64 -3.96 -22.14
CA ASP A 64 17.56 -5.07 -22.31
C ASP A 64 16.98 -6.18 -23.20
N ARG A 65 15.65 -6.34 -23.19
CA ARG A 65 14.96 -7.39 -23.96
C ARG A 65 14.92 -7.05 -25.45
N VAL A 66 15.68 -7.78 -26.24
CA VAL A 66 15.72 -7.64 -27.70
C VAL A 66 14.79 -8.65 -28.36
N VAL A 67 13.91 -8.17 -29.25
CA VAL A 67 13.02 -8.98 -30.11
C VAL A 67 13.05 -8.37 -31.51
N PHE A 68 13.19 -9.20 -32.54
CA PHE A 68 13.34 -8.76 -33.92
C PHE A 68 14.49 -7.75 -34.13
N GLY A 69 15.62 -7.97 -33.43
CA GLY A 69 16.85 -7.16 -33.61
C GLY A 69 16.83 -5.79 -32.91
N ARG A 70 15.80 -5.48 -32.07
CA ARG A 70 15.75 -4.21 -31.35
C ARG A 70 15.15 -4.38 -29.94
N PRO A 71 15.50 -3.51 -28.97
CA PRO A 71 14.87 -3.48 -27.68
C PRO A 71 13.35 -3.28 -27.77
N ILE A 72 12.59 -4.02 -26.99
CA ILE A 72 11.11 -3.89 -26.97
C ILE A 72 10.67 -2.51 -26.47
N ALA A 73 11.51 -1.80 -25.71
CA ALA A 73 11.30 -0.42 -25.29
C ALA A 73 11.09 0.56 -26.45
N GLN A 74 11.46 0.20 -27.68
CA GLN A 74 11.24 1.05 -28.84
C GLN A 74 9.81 0.98 -29.41
N ASN A 75 8.97 0.11 -28.86
CA ASN A 75 7.59 -0.03 -29.28
C ASN A 75 6.67 0.85 -28.43
N GLN A 76 5.85 1.69 -29.04
CA GLN A 76 4.90 2.56 -28.35
C GLN A 76 3.89 1.77 -27.48
N GLY A 77 3.48 0.58 -27.94
CA GLY A 77 2.64 -0.33 -27.15
C GLY A 77 3.27 -0.84 -25.86
N VAL A 78 4.60 -0.66 -25.69
CA VAL A 78 5.34 -0.93 -24.46
C VAL A 78 5.59 0.36 -23.66
N GLN A 79 5.92 1.44 -24.37
CA GLN A 79 6.24 2.73 -23.75
C GLN A 79 5.07 3.37 -23.04
N PHE A 80 3.91 3.41 -23.69
CA PHE A 80 2.74 4.13 -23.19
C PHE A 80 2.22 3.55 -21.86
N PRO A 81 1.99 2.23 -21.71
CA PRO A 81 1.58 1.69 -20.43
C PRO A 81 2.59 1.96 -19.29
N ILE A 82 3.89 1.95 -19.58
CA ILE A 82 4.92 2.25 -18.58
C ILE A 82 4.84 3.72 -18.17
N ALA A 83 4.68 4.62 -19.14
CA ALA A 83 4.57 6.06 -18.88
C ALA A 83 3.28 6.40 -18.10
N GLU A 84 2.15 5.80 -18.48
CA GLU A 84 0.87 5.96 -17.79
C GLU A 84 0.97 5.48 -16.34
N THR A 85 1.52 4.27 -16.11
CA THR A 85 1.73 3.75 -14.77
C THR A 85 2.63 4.66 -13.94
N TYR A 86 3.70 5.20 -14.51
CA TYR A 86 4.57 6.15 -13.82
C TYR A 86 3.80 7.40 -13.37
N ILE A 87 2.98 7.97 -14.28
CA ILE A 87 2.14 9.15 -13.97
C ILE A 87 1.15 8.84 -12.84
N GLU A 88 0.53 7.67 -12.85
CA GLU A 88 -0.40 7.24 -11.80
C GLU A 88 0.30 7.09 -10.45
N VAL A 89 1.49 6.49 -10.41
CA VAL A 89 2.30 6.37 -9.18
C VAL A 89 2.70 7.74 -8.65
N GLU A 90 3.12 8.67 -9.52
CA GLU A 90 3.43 10.07 -9.13
C GLU A 90 2.19 10.78 -8.57
N ALA A 91 1.04 10.64 -9.21
CA ALA A 91 -0.22 11.24 -8.74
C ALA A 91 -0.60 10.68 -7.35
N ALA A 92 -0.51 9.36 -7.16
CA ALA A 92 -0.77 8.72 -5.88
C ALA A 92 0.21 9.20 -4.80
N ASN A 93 1.49 9.38 -5.13
CA ASN A 93 2.50 9.89 -4.20
C ASN A 93 2.22 11.33 -3.77
N LEU A 94 1.78 12.19 -4.69
CA LEU A 94 1.35 13.56 -4.37
C LEU A 94 0.14 13.57 -3.44
N MET A 95 -0.83 12.70 -3.68
CA MET A 95 -2.01 12.55 -2.81
C MET A 95 -1.62 12.10 -1.39
N ARG A 96 -0.72 11.13 -1.28
CA ARG A 96 -0.19 10.67 0.01
C ARG A 96 0.56 11.78 0.77
N ALA A 97 1.35 12.58 0.06
CA ALA A 97 2.14 13.66 0.63
C ALA A 97 1.31 14.90 0.98
N SER A 98 0.11 15.02 0.41
CA SER A 98 -0.83 16.06 0.80
C SER A 98 -1.17 15.86 2.29
N PRO A 99 -1.10 16.90 3.13
CA PRO A 99 -1.60 16.79 4.49
C PRO A 99 -3.06 16.35 4.36
N LEU A 100 -3.32 15.09 4.69
CA LEU A 100 -4.68 14.56 4.81
C LEU A 100 -5.35 15.51 5.79
N GLY A 101 -6.19 16.37 5.23
CA GLY A 101 -6.78 17.44 5.95
C GLY A 101 -7.33 16.91 7.26
N SER A 102 -7.10 17.65 8.31
CA SER A 102 -7.84 17.56 9.55
C SER A 102 -9.32 17.38 9.22
N VAL A 103 -9.78 16.14 9.21
CA VAL A 103 -11.19 15.77 9.23
C VAL A 103 -11.54 15.39 10.65
#